data_0c97980544187f653ccf272ccd932c5f
#
_entry.id   0c97980544187f653ccf272ccd932c5f
#
_cell.length_a   1.000
_cell.length_b   1.000
_cell.length_c   1.000
_cell.angle_alpha   90.00
_cell.angle_beta   90.00
_cell.angle_gamma   90.00
#
_symmetry.space_group_name_H-M   'P 1'
#
loop_
_entity.id
_entity.type
_entity.pdbx_description
1 polymer ?
#
loop_
_entity_poly.entity_id
_entity_poly.type
_entity_poly.pdbx_seq_one_letter_code
_entity_poly.pdbx_strand_id
1 'polypeptide(L)'
;MKYNILTVANETYSPFIKLFVNSIFEFVDLENVENIYIFDTGFSRGTVEYLKCFPKVVIVDSELQTTSDAVHDNGWKVNTYSKTKFLLDTLKKDKNPIFMIDADSIFRYNFEDLINWEKSIVTCKRDRVGFSKHIGSFFGIINYEEGVDFLEKWIKNIQFLQETTSLKHCESPALSKTIEEGTWGNQEIEENLVSAVFPTKESKIYHLKSDSYAITIEQRLALPHAAPFVQRYV
;
A
#
# COMPACT_ATOMS: atom_id res chain seq x y z
N MET A 1 -16.60 -10.73 -6.43
CA MET A 1 -16.89 -9.66 -5.44
C MET A 1 -16.20 -8.39 -5.90
N LYS A 2 -16.86 -7.24 -5.81
CA LYS A 2 -16.22 -5.95 -6.17
C LYS A 2 -15.38 -5.44 -5.00
N TYR A 3 -14.21 -4.88 -5.29
CA TYR A 3 -13.33 -4.28 -4.30
C TYR A 3 -12.61 -3.05 -4.86
N ASN A 4 -12.08 -2.23 -3.97
CA ASN A 4 -11.27 -1.07 -4.28
C ASN A 4 -9.78 -1.36 -4.02
N ILE A 5 -8.90 -0.69 -4.75
CA ILE A 5 -7.47 -0.60 -4.47
C ILE A 5 -7.17 0.83 -4.06
N LEU A 6 -6.33 1.05 -3.06
CA LEU A 6 -5.93 2.36 -2.58
C LEU A 6 -4.41 2.45 -2.47
N THR A 7 -3.87 3.57 -2.92
CA THR A 7 -2.47 3.94 -2.69
C THR A 7 -2.31 5.45 -2.47
N VAL A 8 -1.15 5.85 -1.97
CA VAL A 8 -0.78 7.26 -1.71
C VAL A 8 0.57 7.53 -2.35
N ALA A 9 0.70 8.62 -3.10
CA ALA A 9 1.96 8.99 -3.72
C ALA A 9 2.07 10.50 -3.99
N ASN A 10 3.31 10.98 -4.17
CA ASN A 10 3.66 12.31 -4.65
C ASN A 10 4.46 12.24 -5.96
N GLU A 11 4.90 13.38 -6.50
CA GLU A 11 5.63 13.41 -7.77
C GLU A 11 6.93 12.62 -7.77
N THR A 12 7.63 12.53 -6.64
CA THR A 12 8.87 11.74 -6.55
C THR A 12 8.60 10.25 -6.81
N TYR A 13 7.40 9.78 -6.49
CA TYR A 13 6.94 8.42 -6.79
C TYR A 13 6.28 8.27 -8.17
N SER A 14 6.31 9.32 -9.03
CA SER A 14 5.71 9.26 -10.37
C SER A 14 6.15 8.06 -11.21
N PRO A 15 7.43 7.63 -11.27
CA PRO A 15 7.81 6.42 -12.00
C PRO A 15 7.18 5.15 -11.42
N PHE A 16 7.10 5.06 -10.09
CA PHE A 16 6.52 3.89 -9.42
C PHE A 16 5.02 3.80 -9.60
N ILE A 17 4.29 4.92 -9.46
CA ILE A 17 2.83 4.90 -9.61
C ILE A 17 2.42 4.56 -11.05
N LYS A 18 3.22 4.93 -12.06
CA LYS A 18 3.02 4.48 -13.43
C LYS A 18 3.16 2.97 -13.56
N LEU A 19 4.22 2.38 -13.00
CA LEU A 19 4.42 0.93 -12.97
C LEU A 19 3.28 0.23 -12.22
N PHE A 20 2.89 0.76 -11.06
CA PHE A 20 1.80 0.25 -10.25
C PHE A 20 0.50 0.16 -11.06
N VAL A 21 0.06 1.26 -11.65
CA VAL A 21 -1.19 1.29 -12.42
C VAL A 21 -1.12 0.38 -13.63
N ASN A 22 -0.06 0.46 -14.45
CA ASN A 22 0.09 -0.40 -15.62
C ASN A 22 0.07 -1.89 -15.24
N SER A 23 0.74 -2.27 -14.15
CA SER A 23 0.77 -3.66 -13.71
C SER A 23 -0.60 -4.15 -13.20
N ILE A 24 -1.41 -3.28 -12.58
CA ILE A 24 -2.80 -3.62 -12.25
C ILE A 24 -3.58 -3.93 -13.53
N PHE A 25 -3.49 -3.08 -14.54
CA PHE A 25 -4.20 -3.25 -15.81
C PHE A 25 -3.74 -4.47 -16.61
N GLU A 26 -2.53 -4.94 -16.39
CA GLU A 26 -2.00 -6.14 -17.06
C GLU A 26 -2.33 -7.45 -16.33
N PHE A 27 -2.34 -7.44 -14.98
CA PHE A 27 -2.32 -8.68 -14.21
C PHE A 27 -3.50 -8.88 -13.26
N VAL A 28 -4.28 -7.85 -12.95
CA VAL A 28 -5.42 -7.95 -12.04
C VAL A 28 -6.72 -8.08 -12.85
N ASP A 29 -7.65 -8.87 -12.36
CA ASP A 29 -8.98 -8.96 -12.97
C ASP A 29 -9.79 -7.69 -12.72
N LEU A 30 -9.78 -6.80 -13.71
CA LEU A 30 -10.46 -5.52 -13.63
C LEU A 30 -11.99 -5.63 -13.53
N GLU A 31 -12.59 -6.78 -13.83
CA GLU A 31 -14.03 -6.97 -13.61
C GLU A 31 -14.37 -6.93 -12.13
N ASN A 32 -13.45 -7.36 -11.26
CA ASN A 32 -13.60 -7.34 -9.81
C ASN A 32 -13.17 -6.01 -9.16
N VAL A 33 -12.35 -5.20 -9.82
CA VAL A 33 -11.96 -3.89 -9.30
C VAL A 33 -13.07 -2.87 -9.54
N GLU A 34 -13.53 -2.19 -8.48
CA GLU A 34 -14.50 -1.09 -8.60
C GLU A 34 -13.76 0.21 -8.91
N ASN A 35 -12.86 0.64 -8.04
CA ASN A 35 -12.04 1.84 -8.21
C ASN A 35 -10.59 1.58 -7.76
N ILE A 36 -9.67 2.35 -8.37
CA ILE A 36 -8.28 2.47 -7.97
C ILE A 36 -8.08 3.89 -7.45
N TYR A 37 -8.16 4.06 -6.13
CA TYR A 37 -7.96 5.34 -5.47
C TYR A 37 -6.48 5.66 -5.34
N ILE A 38 -6.07 6.80 -5.89
CA ILE A 38 -4.71 7.33 -5.78
C ILE A 38 -4.82 8.67 -5.06
N PHE A 39 -4.38 8.69 -3.80
CA PHE A 39 -4.31 9.92 -3.03
C PHE A 39 -3.07 10.70 -3.45
N ASP A 40 -3.34 11.85 -4.08
CA ASP A 40 -2.34 12.78 -4.58
C ASP A 40 -1.83 13.66 -3.44
N THR A 41 -0.56 13.51 -3.10
CA THR A 41 0.13 14.34 -2.12
C THR A 41 1.19 15.24 -2.77
N GLY A 42 0.98 15.62 -4.03
CA GLY A 42 1.81 16.57 -4.75
C GLY A 42 2.29 16.08 -6.12
N PHE A 43 1.40 15.55 -6.96
CA PHE A 43 1.72 15.22 -8.36
C PHE A 43 1.85 16.47 -9.23
N SER A 44 2.69 16.37 -10.24
CA SER A 44 2.69 17.30 -11.35
C SER A 44 1.43 17.11 -12.20
N ARG A 45 1.05 18.16 -12.94
CA ARG A 45 -0.05 18.09 -13.90
C ARG A 45 0.14 16.95 -14.91
N GLY A 46 1.38 16.70 -15.37
CA GLY A 46 1.67 15.64 -16.33
C GLY A 46 1.39 14.24 -15.76
N THR A 47 1.74 14.00 -14.48
CA THR A 47 1.42 12.74 -13.79
C THR A 47 -0.08 12.56 -13.62
N VAL A 48 -0.80 13.61 -13.24
CA VAL A 48 -2.26 13.58 -13.11
C VAL A 48 -2.93 13.27 -14.45
N GLU A 49 -2.53 13.95 -15.54
CA GLU A 49 -3.06 13.70 -16.89
C GLU A 49 -2.80 12.29 -17.37
N TYR A 50 -1.61 11.74 -17.11
CA TYR A 50 -1.29 10.34 -17.41
C TYR A 50 -2.21 9.37 -16.67
N LEU A 51 -2.37 9.54 -15.37
CA LEU A 51 -3.18 8.64 -14.53
C LEU A 51 -4.67 8.68 -14.91
N LYS A 52 -5.18 9.83 -15.33
CA LYS A 52 -6.57 9.98 -15.82
C LYS A 52 -6.87 9.21 -17.10
N CYS A 53 -5.86 8.76 -17.85
CA CYS A 53 -6.07 7.92 -19.04
C CYS A 53 -6.55 6.50 -18.69
N PHE A 54 -6.43 6.08 -17.45
CA PHE A 54 -6.82 4.73 -17.03
C PHE A 54 -8.25 4.72 -16.48
N PRO A 55 -9.14 3.86 -17.03
CA PRO A 55 -10.48 3.70 -16.47
C PRO A 55 -10.38 3.19 -15.02
N LYS A 56 -11.37 3.53 -14.18
CA LYS A 56 -11.42 3.19 -12.75
C LYS A 56 -10.37 3.86 -11.85
N VAL A 57 -9.39 4.56 -12.40
CA VAL A 57 -8.47 5.38 -11.59
C VAL A 57 -9.20 6.63 -11.13
N VAL A 58 -9.22 6.81 -9.81
CA VAL A 58 -9.79 7.97 -9.12
C VAL A 58 -8.68 8.69 -8.38
N ILE A 59 -8.27 9.85 -8.89
CA ILE A 59 -7.27 10.68 -8.21
C ILE A 59 -8.01 11.55 -7.18
N VAL A 60 -7.58 11.44 -5.93
CA VAL A 60 -8.13 12.19 -4.80
C VAL A 60 -7.08 13.21 -4.36
N ASP A 61 -7.40 14.48 -4.46
CA ASP A 61 -6.58 15.54 -3.86
C ASP A 61 -6.65 15.40 -2.34
N SER A 62 -5.52 15.13 -1.74
CA SER A 62 -5.43 14.89 -0.30
C SER A 62 -5.31 16.17 0.52
N GLU A 63 -5.21 17.34 -0.11
CA GLU A 63 -4.86 18.64 0.50
C GLU A 63 -3.46 18.62 1.20
N LEU A 64 -2.79 17.48 1.20
CA LEU A 64 -1.44 17.32 1.73
C LEU A 64 -0.43 17.47 0.58
N GLN A 65 0.53 18.35 0.77
CA GLN A 65 1.63 18.50 -0.19
C GLN A 65 2.92 18.02 0.44
N THR A 66 3.49 16.97 -0.12
CA THR A 66 4.76 16.40 0.32
C THR A 66 5.76 16.40 -0.82
N THR A 67 6.94 16.93 -0.58
CA THR A 67 7.99 17.10 -1.62
C THR A 67 9.18 16.17 -1.41
N SER A 68 9.19 15.41 -0.33
CA SER A 68 10.32 14.57 0.03
C SER A 68 9.99 13.09 -0.04
N ASP A 69 10.99 12.29 -0.36
CA ASP A 69 10.99 10.86 -0.59
C ASP A 69 12.06 10.14 0.22
N ALA A 70 12.87 10.89 0.96
CA ALA A 70 13.84 10.28 1.86
C ALA A 70 13.11 9.54 2.98
N VAL A 71 13.37 8.24 3.08
CA VAL A 71 12.78 7.40 4.13
C VAL A 71 13.06 7.99 5.51
N HIS A 72 12.00 8.11 6.32
CA HIS A 72 11.99 8.74 7.64
C HIS A 72 12.09 10.25 7.70
N ASP A 73 12.06 10.98 6.59
CA ASP A 73 11.84 12.42 6.65
C ASP A 73 10.38 12.77 6.98
N ASN A 74 10.10 14.07 7.10
CA ASN A 74 8.76 14.51 7.48
C ASN A 74 7.72 14.24 6.39
N GLY A 75 8.06 14.38 5.11
CA GLY A 75 7.15 14.10 4.00
C GLY A 75 6.78 12.63 3.93
N TRP A 76 7.77 11.74 4.04
CA TRP A 76 7.54 10.30 4.09
C TRP A 76 6.67 9.90 5.29
N LYS A 77 6.93 10.46 6.49
CA LYS A 77 6.11 10.19 7.68
C LYS A 77 4.67 10.63 7.49
N VAL A 78 4.45 11.83 6.95
CA VAL A 78 3.10 12.34 6.66
C VAL A 78 2.37 11.39 5.72
N ASN A 79 2.98 10.99 4.60
CA ASN A 79 2.37 10.05 3.66
C ASN A 79 2.05 8.70 4.32
N THR A 80 3.01 8.14 5.06
CA THR A 80 2.85 6.83 5.73
C THR A 80 1.72 6.84 6.76
N TYR A 81 1.59 7.91 7.55
CA TYR A 81 0.55 7.99 8.58
C TYR A 81 -0.82 8.36 8.00
N SER A 82 -0.85 9.19 6.97
CA SER A 82 -2.09 9.64 6.36
C SER A 82 -2.80 8.53 5.58
N LYS A 83 -2.07 7.54 5.04
CA LYS A 83 -2.68 6.46 4.27
C LYS A 83 -3.70 5.66 5.06
N THR A 84 -3.49 5.45 6.37
CA THR A 84 -4.46 4.75 7.24
C THR A 84 -5.76 5.57 7.39
N LYS A 85 -5.64 6.91 7.48
CA LYS A 85 -6.79 7.80 7.52
C LYS A 85 -7.52 7.82 6.19
N PHE A 86 -6.81 7.92 5.07
CA PHE A 86 -7.42 7.86 3.73
C PHE A 86 -8.16 6.55 3.50
N LEU A 87 -7.59 5.44 4.01
CA LEU A 87 -8.23 4.14 3.95
C LEU A 87 -9.55 4.13 4.73
N LEU A 88 -9.57 4.68 5.95
CA LEU A 88 -10.77 4.79 6.78
C LEU A 88 -11.84 5.67 6.11
N ASP A 89 -11.46 6.84 5.59
CA ASP A 89 -12.37 7.77 4.96
C ASP A 89 -12.98 7.16 3.68
N THR A 90 -12.17 6.47 2.87
CA THR A 90 -12.62 5.77 1.67
C THR A 90 -13.56 4.61 2.02
N LEU A 91 -13.21 3.80 3.02
CA LEU A 91 -14.03 2.69 3.48
C LEU A 91 -15.41 3.19 3.97
N LYS A 92 -15.45 4.27 4.75
CA LYS A 92 -16.70 4.87 5.25
C LYS A 92 -17.59 5.40 4.12
N LYS A 93 -16.97 5.90 3.04
CA LYS A 93 -17.70 6.43 1.88
C LYS A 93 -18.30 5.32 1.03
N ASP A 94 -17.50 4.30 0.66
CA ASP A 94 -17.86 3.34 -0.38
C ASP A 94 -18.38 2.02 0.19
N LYS A 95 -17.99 1.65 1.40
CA LYS A 95 -18.35 0.40 2.11
C LYS A 95 -17.95 -0.90 1.38
N ASN A 96 -17.25 -0.82 0.26
CA ASN A 96 -16.74 -1.97 -0.48
C ASN A 96 -15.45 -2.49 0.18
N PRO A 97 -15.13 -3.78 0.04
CA PRO A 97 -13.79 -4.28 0.35
C PRO A 97 -12.71 -3.40 -0.28
N ILE A 98 -11.60 -3.21 0.42
CA ILE A 98 -10.54 -2.31 -0.04
C ILE A 98 -9.15 -2.85 0.33
N PHE A 99 -8.23 -2.79 -0.62
CA PHE A 99 -6.83 -3.17 -0.42
C PHE A 99 -5.95 -1.93 -0.54
N MET A 100 -5.25 -1.60 0.54
CA MET A 100 -4.22 -0.57 0.57
C MET A 100 -2.89 -1.23 0.19
N ILE A 101 -2.23 -0.70 -0.85
CA ILE A 101 -0.99 -1.24 -1.40
C ILE A 101 -0.03 -0.08 -1.65
N ASP A 102 1.23 -0.23 -1.25
CA ASP A 102 2.24 0.82 -1.44
C ASP A 102 2.46 1.12 -2.93
N ALA A 103 2.64 2.40 -3.28
CA ALA A 103 2.76 2.88 -4.66
C ALA A 103 3.99 2.35 -5.41
N ASP A 104 5.01 1.87 -4.68
CA ASP A 104 6.21 1.25 -5.23
C ASP A 104 6.10 -0.27 -5.36
N SER A 105 4.87 -0.76 -5.54
CA SER A 105 4.56 -2.16 -5.81
C SER A 105 4.28 -2.41 -7.30
N ILE A 106 4.61 -3.60 -7.77
CA ILE A 106 4.32 -4.07 -9.14
C ILE A 106 3.57 -5.40 -9.04
N PHE A 107 2.37 -5.47 -9.61
CA PHE A 107 1.65 -6.73 -9.77
C PHE A 107 2.30 -7.57 -10.87
N ARG A 108 2.39 -8.87 -10.65
CA ARG A 108 2.87 -9.84 -11.62
C ARG A 108 1.83 -10.92 -11.92
N TYR A 109 0.95 -11.16 -10.99
CA TYR A 109 -0.19 -12.07 -11.13
C TYR A 109 -1.37 -11.52 -10.36
N ASN A 110 -2.56 -12.00 -10.68
CA ASN A 110 -3.74 -11.73 -9.87
C ASN A 110 -3.52 -12.28 -8.45
N PHE A 111 -3.84 -11.47 -7.43
CA PHE A 111 -3.63 -11.81 -6.02
C PHE A 111 -4.91 -12.33 -5.34
N GLU A 112 -6.06 -12.25 -6.02
CA GLU A 112 -7.37 -12.58 -5.46
C GLU A 112 -7.47 -14.03 -4.98
N ASP A 113 -6.72 -14.94 -5.60
CA ASP A 113 -6.65 -16.36 -5.23
C ASP A 113 -5.98 -16.58 -3.87
N LEU A 114 -5.27 -15.60 -3.33
CA LEU A 114 -4.69 -15.62 -1.99
C LEU A 114 -5.69 -15.16 -0.92
N ILE A 115 -6.80 -14.52 -1.31
CA ILE A 115 -7.71 -13.85 -0.37
C ILE A 115 -8.79 -14.81 0.11
N ASN A 116 -8.86 -14.99 1.41
CA ASN A 116 -10.02 -15.63 2.04
C ASN A 116 -11.10 -14.58 2.31
N TRP A 117 -12.08 -14.51 1.42
CA TRP A 117 -13.17 -13.52 1.43
C TRP A 117 -14.15 -13.68 2.61
N GLU A 118 -14.02 -14.74 3.42
CA GLU A 118 -14.78 -14.92 4.66
C GLU A 118 -14.11 -14.26 5.87
N LYS A 119 -12.89 -13.75 5.70
CA LYS A 119 -12.18 -12.99 6.74
C LYS A 119 -12.54 -11.52 6.67
N SER A 120 -12.38 -10.84 7.79
CA SER A 120 -12.69 -9.40 7.87
C SER A 120 -11.50 -8.53 7.47
N ILE A 121 -10.30 -8.96 7.86
CA ILE A 121 -9.05 -8.23 7.69
C ILE A 121 -8.01 -9.13 7.01
N VAL A 122 -7.22 -8.57 6.11
CA VAL A 122 -6.08 -9.23 5.48
C VAL A 122 -4.81 -8.44 5.76
N THR A 123 -3.80 -9.10 6.30
CA THR A 123 -2.54 -8.46 6.70
C THR A 123 -1.34 -9.13 6.05
N CYS A 124 -0.33 -8.34 5.72
CA CYS A 124 0.96 -8.84 5.26
C CYS A 124 1.84 -9.18 6.47
N LYS A 125 2.17 -10.45 6.62
CA LYS A 125 3.03 -10.96 7.69
C LYS A 125 4.48 -11.03 7.23
N ARG A 126 5.35 -10.53 8.08
CA ARG A 126 6.79 -10.56 7.89
C ARG A 126 7.44 -11.57 8.83
N ASP A 127 8.30 -12.40 8.28
CA ASP A 127 9.07 -13.39 9.05
C ASP A 127 10.55 -12.93 9.17
N ARG A 128 10.75 -11.74 9.74
CA ARG A 128 12.09 -11.13 9.91
C ARG A 128 12.32 -10.75 11.37
N VAL A 129 13.43 -11.25 11.93
CA VAL A 129 13.87 -10.90 13.28
C VAL A 129 14.24 -9.40 13.34
N GLY A 130 13.80 -8.70 14.38
CA GLY A 130 14.09 -7.28 14.61
C GLY A 130 13.17 -6.31 13.87
N PHE A 131 12.16 -6.80 13.16
CA PHE A 131 11.13 -5.98 12.50
C PHE A 131 9.76 -6.27 13.10
N SER A 132 8.81 -5.34 12.85
CA SER A 132 7.40 -5.58 13.20
C SER A 132 6.87 -6.81 12.45
N LYS A 133 6.09 -7.63 13.12
CA LYS A 133 5.50 -8.85 12.55
C LYS A 133 4.64 -8.58 11.32
N HIS A 134 3.94 -7.45 11.31
CA HIS A 134 3.08 -7.04 10.18
C HIS A 134 3.59 -5.76 9.54
N ILE A 135 3.34 -5.60 8.25
CA ILE A 135 3.76 -4.44 7.46
C ILE A 135 2.57 -3.88 6.68
N GLY A 136 2.46 -2.55 6.64
CA GLY A 136 1.38 -1.85 5.95
C GLY A 136 1.57 -1.67 4.43
N SER A 137 2.51 -2.38 3.81
CA SER A 137 2.72 -2.31 2.35
C SER A 137 1.65 -3.04 1.53
N PHE A 138 0.98 -4.00 2.15
CA PHE A 138 -0.22 -4.67 1.66
C PHE A 138 -1.14 -4.91 2.85
N PHE A 139 -2.34 -4.37 2.79
CA PHE A 139 -3.35 -4.49 3.82
C PHE A 139 -4.74 -4.47 3.19
N GLY A 140 -5.64 -5.36 3.62
CA GLY A 140 -6.99 -5.47 3.08
C GLY A 140 -8.07 -5.44 4.16
N ILE A 141 -9.21 -4.84 3.82
CA ILE A 141 -10.44 -4.88 4.60
C ILE A 141 -11.53 -5.47 3.71
N ILE A 142 -12.18 -6.51 4.21
CA ILE A 142 -13.26 -7.20 3.51
C ILE A 142 -14.60 -6.88 4.19
N ASN A 143 -14.66 -6.93 5.53
CA ASN A 143 -15.86 -6.59 6.28
C ASN A 143 -15.84 -5.12 6.71
N TYR A 144 -16.92 -4.39 6.39
CA TYR A 144 -17.00 -2.96 6.65
C TYR A 144 -16.97 -2.60 8.14
N GLU A 145 -17.82 -3.25 8.95
CA GLU A 145 -17.97 -2.90 10.36
C GLU A 145 -16.69 -3.18 11.15
N GLU A 146 -16.16 -4.40 11.02
CA GLU A 146 -14.88 -4.74 11.68
C GLU A 146 -13.72 -3.91 11.13
N GLY A 147 -13.75 -3.57 9.84
CA GLY A 147 -12.74 -2.75 9.20
C GLY A 147 -12.68 -1.33 9.74
N VAL A 148 -13.83 -0.69 9.97
CA VAL A 148 -13.89 0.65 10.59
C VAL A 148 -13.31 0.61 12.00
N ASP A 149 -13.75 -0.33 12.83
CA ASP A 149 -13.26 -0.49 14.21
C ASP A 149 -11.74 -0.75 14.25
N PHE A 150 -11.26 -1.63 13.38
CA PHE A 150 -9.83 -1.94 13.23
C PHE A 150 -9.03 -0.67 12.88
N LEU A 151 -9.44 0.09 11.87
CA LEU A 151 -8.73 1.27 11.41
C LEU A 151 -8.71 2.38 12.46
N GLU A 152 -9.82 2.60 13.15
CA GLU A 152 -9.87 3.56 14.25
C GLU A 152 -8.91 3.17 15.39
N LYS A 153 -8.81 1.88 15.70
CA LYS A 153 -7.85 1.37 16.68
C LYS A 153 -6.41 1.49 16.19
N TRP A 154 -6.15 1.19 14.92
CA TRP A 154 -4.81 1.32 14.33
C TRP A 154 -4.33 2.77 14.35
N ILE A 155 -5.18 3.73 13.97
CA ILE A 155 -4.87 5.16 14.05
C ILE A 155 -4.53 5.58 15.49
N LYS A 156 -5.33 5.15 16.47
CA LYS A 156 -5.06 5.42 17.91
C LYS A 156 -3.71 4.83 18.35
N ASN A 157 -3.39 3.62 17.92
CA ASN A 157 -2.11 2.98 18.23
C ASN A 157 -0.92 3.68 17.54
N ILE A 158 -1.07 4.23 16.33
CA ILE A 158 -0.05 5.08 15.69
C ILE A 158 0.21 6.31 16.56
N GLN A 159 -0.84 7.04 16.95
CA GLN A 159 -0.72 8.23 17.78
C GLN A 159 -0.07 7.92 19.14
N PHE A 160 -0.53 6.86 19.80
CA PHE A 160 0.05 6.42 21.08
C PHE A 160 1.54 6.13 20.96
N LEU A 161 1.98 5.39 19.92
CA LEU A 161 3.40 5.09 19.73
C LEU A 161 4.23 6.33 19.38
N GLN A 162 3.67 7.29 18.65
CA GLN A 162 4.33 8.57 18.35
C GLN A 162 4.58 9.40 19.62
N GLU A 163 3.63 9.39 20.55
CA GLU A 163 3.70 10.18 21.78
C GLU A 163 4.56 9.51 22.87
N THR A 164 4.60 8.18 22.90
CA THR A 164 5.19 7.43 24.02
C THR A 164 6.53 6.76 23.71
N THR A 165 6.96 6.77 22.44
CA THR A 165 8.19 6.09 22.03
C THR A 165 9.08 6.97 21.16
N SER A 166 10.37 6.62 21.08
CA SER A 166 11.33 7.23 20.15
C SER A 166 11.40 6.55 18.78
N LEU A 167 10.40 5.73 18.44
CA LEU A 167 10.39 5.02 17.17
C LEU A 167 10.32 6.01 16.00
N LYS A 168 11.22 5.85 15.04
CA LYS A 168 11.24 6.66 13.81
C LYS A 168 10.06 6.35 12.89
N HIS A 169 9.46 5.18 13.05
CA HIS A 169 8.40 4.64 12.23
C HIS A 169 7.40 3.89 13.11
N CYS A 170 6.15 4.31 13.12
CA CYS A 170 5.11 3.79 14.02
C CYS A 170 4.01 2.99 13.31
N GLU A 171 3.87 3.08 11.98
CA GLU A 171 2.77 2.44 11.25
C GLU A 171 2.78 0.91 11.41
N SER A 172 3.85 0.23 11.03
CA SER A 172 3.94 -1.23 11.12
C SER A 172 3.96 -1.75 12.58
N PRO A 173 4.67 -1.11 13.53
CA PRO A 173 4.54 -1.45 14.95
C PRO A 173 3.11 -1.30 15.48
N ALA A 174 2.42 -0.21 15.11
CA ALA A 174 1.03 0.02 15.51
C ALA A 174 0.07 -1.00 14.89
N LEU A 175 0.32 -1.40 13.62
CA LEU A 175 -0.43 -2.47 12.95
C LEU A 175 -0.32 -3.78 13.73
N SER A 176 0.91 -4.21 14.06
CA SER A 176 1.15 -5.44 14.82
C SER A 176 0.46 -5.38 16.19
N LYS A 177 0.61 -4.24 16.90
CA LYS A 177 -0.06 -4.00 18.18
C LYS A 177 -1.60 -4.08 18.05
N THR A 178 -2.17 -3.49 17.00
CA THR A 178 -3.62 -3.50 16.76
C THR A 178 -4.12 -4.92 16.58
N ILE A 179 -3.43 -5.73 15.79
CA ILE A 179 -3.79 -7.15 15.56
C ILE A 179 -3.73 -7.94 16.86
N GLU A 180 -2.70 -7.73 17.68
CA GLU A 180 -2.51 -8.43 18.96
C GLU A 180 -3.56 -8.06 20.02
N GLU A 181 -4.09 -6.84 19.98
CA GLU A 181 -5.07 -6.34 20.95
C GLU A 181 -6.53 -6.67 20.60
N GLY A 182 -6.79 -7.18 19.41
CA GLY A 182 -8.14 -7.37 18.92
C GLY A 182 -8.49 -8.82 18.60
N THR A 183 -9.77 -9.03 18.31
CA THR A 183 -10.36 -10.35 17.99
C THR A 183 -10.96 -10.40 16.58
N TRP A 184 -10.50 -9.52 15.69
CA TRP A 184 -10.98 -9.47 14.30
C TRP A 184 -10.67 -10.76 13.54
N GLY A 185 -11.51 -11.11 12.60
CA GLY A 185 -11.30 -12.20 11.67
C GLY A 185 -10.13 -11.92 10.72
N ASN A 186 -8.87 -12.03 11.21
CA ASN A 186 -7.68 -11.72 10.45
C ASN A 186 -7.17 -12.91 9.64
N GLN A 187 -6.75 -12.65 8.39
CA GLN A 187 -5.91 -13.51 7.57
C GLN A 187 -4.51 -12.93 7.50
N GLU A 188 -3.48 -13.71 7.78
CA GLU A 188 -2.09 -13.36 7.54
C GLU A 188 -1.62 -13.94 6.20
N ILE A 189 -1.08 -13.12 5.30
CA ILE A 189 -0.42 -13.53 4.06
C ILE A 189 1.06 -13.22 4.18
N GLU A 190 1.90 -14.15 3.78
CA GLU A 190 3.36 -14.00 3.84
C GLU A 190 3.87 -12.85 2.96
N GLU A 191 4.84 -12.06 3.47
CA GLU A 191 5.45 -10.91 2.77
C GLU A 191 5.97 -11.28 1.38
N ASN A 192 6.53 -12.48 1.21
CA ASN A 192 7.08 -12.95 -0.07
C ASN A 192 6.01 -13.18 -1.16
N LEU A 193 4.73 -13.22 -0.82
CA LEU A 193 3.63 -13.39 -1.77
C LEU A 193 3.06 -12.05 -2.25
N VAL A 194 2.85 -11.10 -1.34
CA VAL A 194 2.11 -9.85 -1.63
C VAL A 194 2.90 -8.56 -1.43
N SER A 195 4.15 -8.66 -0.98
CA SER A 195 5.04 -7.51 -0.79
C SER A 195 6.51 -7.94 -0.91
N ALA A 196 6.80 -8.77 -1.92
CA ALA A 196 8.08 -9.43 -2.08
C ALA A 196 9.20 -8.44 -2.44
N VAL A 197 10.17 -8.25 -1.56
CA VAL A 197 11.41 -7.51 -1.84
C VAL A 197 12.38 -8.39 -2.65
N PHE A 198 12.38 -9.68 -2.37
CA PHE A 198 13.12 -10.71 -3.13
C PHE A 198 12.11 -11.69 -3.74
N PRO A 199 11.55 -11.37 -4.92
CA PRO A 199 10.44 -12.12 -5.47
C PRO A 199 10.84 -13.53 -5.91
N THR A 200 9.93 -14.48 -5.69
CA THR A 200 9.96 -15.85 -6.17
C THR A 200 8.97 -16.06 -7.32
N LYS A 201 8.85 -17.29 -7.80
CA LYS A 201 7.84 -17.63 -8.84
C LYS A 201 6.40 -17.52 -8.30
N GLU A 202 6.22 -17.64 -6.99
CA GLU A 202 4.92 -17.61 -6.32
C GLU A 202 4.50 -16.19 -5.92
N SER A 203 5.44 -15.23 -5.93
CA SER A 203 5.16 -13.84 -5.57
C SER A 203 4.17 -13.20 -6.54
N LYS A 204 3.05 -12.71 -6.03
CA LYS A 204 1.99 -12.03 -6.82
C LYS A 204 2.29 -10.55 -6.99
N ILE A 205 2.84 -9.92 -5.95
CA ILE A 205 3.15 -8.49 -5.91
C ILE A 205 4.60 -8.31 -5.45
N TYR A 206 5.35 -7.56 -6.24
CA TYR A 206 6.72 -7.16 -5.92
C TYR A 206 6.71 -5.79 -5.27
N HIS A 207 7.48 -5.64 -4.21
CA HIS A 207 7.69 -4.37 -3.57
C HIS A 207 9.10 -3.87 -3.91
N LEU A 208 9.20 -2.77 -4.64
CA LEU A 208 10.46 -2.20 -5.10
C LEU A 208 11.24 -1.50 -3.99
N LYS A 209 10.90 -1.76 -2.75
CA LYS A 209 11.62 -1.30 -1.57
C LYS A 209 12.94 -2.06 -1.44
N SER A 210 14.00 -1.34 -1.16
CA SER A 210 15.28 -1.94 -0.82
C SER A 210 15.37 -2.20 0.68
N ASP A 211 16.09 -3.25 1.06
CA ASP A 211 16.47 -3.49 2.46
C ASP A 211 17.51 -2.46 2.96
N SER A 212 18.19 -1.74 2.06
CA SER A 212 19.06 -0.65 2.40
C SER A 212 18.40 0.67 2.05
N TYR A 213 18.19 1.52 3.03
CA TYR A 213 17.68 2.89 2.88
C TYR A 213 18.54 3.82 2.01
N ALA A 214 19.58 3.30 1.39
CA ALA A 214 20.55 4.02 0.58
C ALA A 214 20.34 3.85 -0.93
N ILE A 215 19.34 3.07 -1.37
CA ILE A 215 19.10 2.86 -2.80
C ILE A 215 18.22 3.98 -3.35
N THR A 216 18.71 4.68 -4.38
CA THR A 216 17.96 5.72 -5.08
C THR A 216 16.78 5.14 -5.86
N ILE A 217 15.88 6.01 -6.31
CA ILE A 217 14.76 5.62 -7.18
C ILE A 217 15.28 4.92 -8.44
N GLU A 218 16.32 5.47 -9.08
CA GLU A 218 16.93 4.89 -10.29
C GLU A 218 17.46 3.48 -10.03
N GLN A 219 18.12 3.27 -8.89
CA GLN A 219 18.63 1.95 -8.51
C GLN A 219 17.49 0.96 -8.25
N ARG A 220 16.38 1.41 -7.63
CA ARG A 220 15.20 0.58 -7.39
C ARG A 220 14.52 0.19 -8.72
N LEU A 221 14.42 1.11 -9.66
CA LEU A 221 13.89 0.85 -11.01
C LEU A 221 14.79 -0.07 -11.84
N ALA A 222 16.09 -0.07 -11.57
CA ALA A 222 17.08 -0.93 -12.24
C ALA A 222 17.17 -2.36 -11.64
N LEU A 223 16.41 -2.67 -10.59
CA LEU A 223 16.39 -4.02 -10.03
C LEU A 223 15.99 -5.06 -11.10
N PRO A 224 16.62 -6.25 -11.15
CA PRO A 224 16.37 -7.23 -12.21
C PRO A 224 14.91 -7.63 -12.39
N HIS A 225 14.12 -7.60 -11.32
CA HIS A 225 12.69 -7.90 -11.36
C HIS A 225 11.81 -6.69 -11.73
N ALA A 226 12.32 -5.46 -11.63
CA ALA A 226 11.65 -4.24 -12.04
C ALA A 226 11.97 -3.85 -13.49
N ALA A 227 13.22 -4.04 -13.92
CA ALA A 227 13.71 -3.59 -15.22
C ALA A 227 12.82 -3.98 -16.42
N PRO A 228 12.26 -5.19 -16.54
CA PRO A 228 11.37 -5.55 -17.64
C PRO A 228 10.08 -4.70 -17.69
N PHE A 229 9.56 -4.29 -16.52
CA PHE A 229 8.39 -3.43 -16.44
C PHE A 229 8.75 -1.97 -16.73
N VAL A 230 9.90 -1.50 -16.22
CA VAL A 230 10.41 -0.15 -16.50
C VAL A 230 10.59 0.06 -17.99
N GLN A 231 11.22 -0.88 -18.71
CA GLN A 231 11.42 -0.81 -20.16
C GLN A 231 10.09 -0.76 -20.95
N ARG A 232 9.01 -1.30 -20.38
CA ARG A 232 7.71 -1.36 -21.05
C ARG A 232 6.82 -0.15 -20.75
N TYR A 233 6.89 0.44 -19.55
CA TYR A 233 5.90 1.40 -19.05
C TYR A 233 6.46 2.76 -18.61
N VAL A 234 7.75 2.92 -18.53
CA VAL A 234 8.41 4.17 -18.13
C VAL A 234 9.41 4.62 -19.18
#